data_39c482b56d404316a6c061ed8aa93753
#
_entry.id   39c482b56d404316a6c061ed8aa93753
#
_cell.length_a   1.000
_cell.length_b   1.000
_cell.length_c   1.000
_cell.angle_alpha   90.00
_cell.angle_beta   90.00
_cell.angle_gamma   90.00
#
_symmetry.space_group_name_H-M   'P 1'
#
loop_
_entity.id
_entity.type
_entity.pdbx_description
1 polymer ?
#
loop_
_entity_poly.entity_id
_entity_poly.type
_entity_poly.pdbx_seq_one_letter_code
_entity_poly.pdbx_strand_id
1 'polypeptide(L)'
;MISAIDSNVLLDILIPNEKFVDAATAIVEDAAMLGSLVVCDIVYAEICIQFPTQRECDHFFDSNEIRIEPLNRSAHFLGSRIWREYRKQGGKRNRILPDFLIGAHAQTRANRLISRDRGFYRGLFPKLNVIDPSNTG
;
A
#
# COMPACT_ATOMS: atom_id res chain seq x y z
N MET A 1 10.61 8.54 -9.75
CA MET A 1 9.71 7.38 -9.50
C MET A 1 9.08 7.54 -8.12
N ILE A 2 7.78 7.50 -8.06
CA ILE A 2 7.04 7.50 -6.79
C ILE A 2 6.46 6.11 -6.58
N SER A 3 6.87 5.45 -5.48
CA SER A 3 6.38 4.12 -5.13
C SER A 3 5.51 4.21 -3.89
N ALA A 4 4.25 3.83 -4.03
CA ALA A 4 3.34 3.68 -2.89
C ALA A 4 3.56 2.29 -2.27
N ILE A 5 3.39 2.17 -0.96
CA ILE A 5 3.62 0.92 -0.24
C ILE A 5 2.33 0.52 0.47
N ASP A 6 1.90 -0.72 0.23
CA ASP A 6 0.76 -1.30 0.93
C ASP A 6 1.16 -1.76 2.34
N SER A 7 0.18 -1.81 3.23
CA SER A 7 0.41 -2.18 4.63
C SER A 7 1.07 -3.55 4.78
N ASN A 8 0.69 -4.54 3.96
CA ASN A 8 1.23 -5.89 4.09
C ASN A 8 2.76 -5.93 3.95
N VAL A 9 3.33 -5.08 3.12
CA VAL A 9 4.79 -5.04 2.92
C VAL A 9 5.48 -4.42 4.14
N LEU A 10 4.95 -3.33 4.69
CA LEU A 10 5.50 -2.71 5.89
C LEU A 10 5.34 -3.62 7.10
N LEU A 11 4.22 -4.33 7.21
CA LEU A 11 4.00 -5.29 8.30
C LEU A 11 4.99 -6.45 8.23
N ASP A 12 5.36 -6.90 7.04
CA ASP A 12 6.38 -7.96 6.89
C ASP A 12 7.75 -7.53 7.42
N ILE A 13 8.02 -6.21 7.42
CA ILE A 13 9.26 -5.65 7.97
C ILE A 13 9.15 -5.44 9.47
N LEU A 14 8.02 -4.86 9.94
CA LEU A 14 7.81 -4.52 11.35
C LEU A 14 7.56 -5.72 12.24
N ILE A 15 6.84 -6.72 11.70
CA ILE A 15 6.59 -8.00 12.38
C ILE A 15 7.29 -9.05 11.52
N PRO A 16 8.60 -9.27 11.71
CA PRO A 16 9.39 -10.04 10.77
C PRO A 16 8.83 -11.45 10.57
N ASN A 17 8.58 -11.77 9.32
CA ASN A 17 8.11 -13.07 8.86
C ASN A 17 9.22 -13.66 8.02
N GLU A 18 9.77 -14.80 8.42
CA GLU A 18 10.89 -15.44 7.73
C GLU A 18 10.67 -15.58 6.22
N LYS A 19 9.43 -15.82 5.82
CA LYS A 19 9.09 -16.01 4.42
C LYS A 19 9.19 -14.72 3.59
N PHE A 20 8.88 -13.57 4.18
CA PHE A 20 8.71 -12.33 3.41
C PHE A 20 9.63 -11.18 3.79
N VAL A 21 10.25 -11.22 4.98
CA VAL A 21 10.99 -10.06 5.50
C VAL A 21 12.12 -9.61 4.59
N ASP A 22 12.90 -10.54 4.06
CA ASP A 22 14.05 -10.20 3.22
C ASP A 22 13.62 -9.59 1.89
N ALA A 23 12.61 -10.17 1.26
CA ALA A 23 12.08 -9.66 0.00
C ALA A 23 11.42 -8.29 0.18
N ALA A 24 10.66 -8.10 1.27
CA ALA A 24 10.03 -6.81 1.57
C ALA A 24 11.09 -5.73 1.81
N THR A 25 12.10 -6.02 2.60
CA THR A 25 13.19 -5.09 2.89
C THR A 25 13.93 -4.70 1.61
N ALA A 26 14.28 -5.69 0.79
CA ALA A 26 15.03 -5.46 -0.44
C ALA A 26 14.24 -4.57 -1.42
N ILE A 27 12.96 -4.84 -1.62
CA ILE A 27 12.16 -4.07 -2.58
C ILE A 27 11.94 -2.62 -2.13
N VAL A 28 11.77 -2.41 -0.83
CA VAL A 28 11.60 -1.06 -0.28
C VAL A 28 12.91 -0.27 -0.41
N GLU A 29 14.06 -0.90 -0.11
CA GLU A 29 15.36 -0.27 -0.29
C GLU A 29 15.62 0.08 -1.75
N ASP A 30 15.32 -0.83 -2.67
CA ASP A 30 15.47 -0.58 -4.11
C ASP A 30 14.59 0.57 -4.57
N ALA A 31 13.34 0.62 -4.10
CA ALA A 31 12.42 1.69 -4.44
C ALA A 31 12.89 3.04 -3.90
N ALA A 32 13.48 3.07 -2.71
CA ALA A 32 14.05 4.28 -2.12
C ALA A 32 15.20 4.84 -2.98
N MET A 33 15.96 3.96 -3.61
CA MET A 33 17.04 4.38 -4.52
C MET A 33 16.52 4.92 -5.85
N LEU A 34 15.33 4.50 -6.25
CA LEU A 34 14.72 4.94 -7.53
C LEU A 34 13.91 6.22 -7.39
N GLY A 35 13.56 6.63 -6.19
CA GLY A 35 12.78 7.85 -5.99
C GLY A 35 12.09 7.90 -4.64
N SER A 36 10.91 8.52 -4.60
CA SER A 36 10.18 8.75 -3.37
C SER A 36 9.35 7.55 -2.94
N LEU A 37 9.26 7.35 -1.63
CA LEU A 37 8.36 6.38 -1.03
C LEU A 37 7.17 7.12 -0.41
N VAL A 38 5.96 6.59 -0.61
CA VAL A 38 4.76 7.21 -0.08
C VAL A 38 3.80 6.14 0.43
N VAL A 39 3.05 6.48 1.49
CA VAL A 39 1.89 5.71 1.92
C VAL A 39 0.70 6.65 2.01
N CYS A 40 -0.50 6.14 1.72
CA CYS A 40 -1.69 6.94 1.98
C CYS A 40 -2.03 6.91 3.46
N ASP A 41 -2.93 7.79 3.88
CA ASP A 41 -3.34 7.89 5.29
C ASP A 41 -4.04 6.64 5.80
N ILE A 42 -4.66 5.84 4.93
CA ILE A 42 -5.25 4.55 5.32
C ILE A 42 -4.15 3.57 5.75
N VAL A 43 -3.08 3.47 4.97
CA VAL A 43 -1.93 2.62 5.32
C VAL A 43 -1.27 3.13 6.59
N TYR A 44 -1.10 4.45 6.73
CA TYR A 44 -0.55 5.03 7.95
C TYR A 44 -1.35 4.59 9.18
N ALA A 45 -2.68 4.68 9.12
CA ALA A 45 -3.54 4.26 10.23
C ALA A 45 -3.37 2.78 10.57
N GLU A 46 -3.28 1.93 9.56
CA GLU A 46 -3.07 0.48 9.78
C GLU A 46 -1.72 0.19 10.42
N ILE A 47 -0.69 0.91 10.04
CA ILE A 47 0.66 0.74 10.61
C ILE A 47 0.73 1.32 12.02
N CYS A 48 0.02 2.41 12.32
CA CYS A 48 -0.05 2.98 13.67
C CYS A 48 -0.46 1.95 14.74
N ILE A 49 -1.26 0.96 14.37
CA ILE A 49 -1.72 -0.08 15.29
C ILE A 49 -0.53 -0.82 15.92
N GLN A 50 0.59 -0.92 15.21
CA GLN A 50 1.76 -1.68 15.65
C GLN A 50 2.66 -0.92 16.64
N PHE A 51 2.37 0.35 16.90
CA PHE A 51 3.23 1.18 17.75
C PHE A 51 2.50 1.61 19.02
N PRO A 52 3.20 1.63 20.19
CA PRO A 52 2.58 2.06 21.44
C PRO A 52 2.33 3.56 21.51
N THR A 53 3.08 4.37 20.72
CA THR A 53 2.94 5.82 20.71
C THR A 53 3.01 6.37 19.29
N GLN A 54 2.38 7.51 19.06
CA GLN A 54 2.49 8.22 17.78
C GLN A 54 3.93 8.58 17.46
N ARG A 55 4.68 9.01 18.49
CA ARG A 55 6.07 9.40 18.31
C ARG A 55 6.92 8.29 17.70
N GLU A 56 6.75 7.06 18.18
CA GLU A 56 7.47 5.92 17.64
C GLU A 56 7.03 5.57 16.23
N CYS A 57 5.73 5.67 15.94
CA CYS A 57 5.20 5.45 14.60
C CYS A 57 5.79 6.48 13.62
N ASP A 58 5.74 7.75 13.98
CA ASP A 58 6.25 8.82 13.12
C ASP A 58 7.77 8.70 12.93
N HIS A 59 8.51 8.27 13.98
CA HIS A 59 9.93 8.03 13.86
C HIS A 59 10.25 6.95 12.81
N PHE A 60 9.45 5.89 12.77
CA PHE A 60 9.61 4.84 11.77
C PHE A 60 9.47 5.40 10.34
N PHE A 61 8.41 6.17 10.08
CA PHE A 61 8.18 6.74 8.76
C PHE A 61 9.24 7.78 8.40
N ASP A 62 9.57 8.67 9.33
CA ASP A 62 10.54 9.74 9.08
C ASP A 62 11.94 9.21 8.86
N SER A 63 12.38 8.23 9.67
CA SER A 63 13.73 7.66 9.55
C SER A 63 13.91 6.85 8.27
N ASN A 64 12.82 6.31 7.71
CA ASN A 64 12.84 5.59 6.45
C ASN A 64 12.47 6.48 5.25
N GLU A 65 12.26 7.78 5.51
CA GLU A 65 11.90 8.75 4.48
C GLU A 65 10.65 8.33 3.69
N ILE A 66 9.67 7.76 4.38
CA ILE A 66 8.38 7.41 3.80
C ILE A 66 7.40 8.54 4.08
N ARG A 67 6.95 9.21 3.02
CA ARG A 67 6.02 10.31 3.13
C ARG A 67 4.59 9.79 3.29
N ILE A 68 3.83 10.45 4.16
CA ILE A 68 2.42 10.15 4.37
C ILE A 68 1.60 11.14 3.56
N GLU A 69 0.72 10.63 2.68
CA GLU A 69 -0.08 11.46 1.79
C GLU A 69 -1.56 11.10 1.95
N PRO A 70 -2.39 12.03 2.44
CA PRO A 70 -3.84 11.79 2.53
C PRO A 70 -4.47 11.60 1.15
N LEU A 71 -5.53 10.79 1.08
CA LEU A 71 -6.32 10.68 -0.13
C LEU A 71 -7.02 12.02 -0.41
N ASN A 72 -6.94 12.46 -1.66
CA ASN A 72 -7.76 13.59 -2.10
C ASN A 72 -9.16 13.11 -2.49
N ARG A 73 -10.06 14.06 -2.78
CA ARG A 73 -11.45 13.74 -3.10
C ARG A 73 -11.57 12.83 -4.33
N SER A 74 -10.75 13.04 -5.34
CA SER A 74 -10.77 12.23 -6.56
C SER A 74 -10.40 10.78 -6.28
N ALA A 75 -9.40 10.55 -5.42
CA ALA A 75 -9.00 9.19 -5.04
C ALA A 75 -10.10 8.50 -4.22
N HIS A 76 -10.72 9.22 -3.28
CA HIS A 76 -11.86 8.69 -2.53
C HIS A 76 -13.00 8.27 -3.46
N PHE A 77 -13.35 9.13 -4.40
CA PHE A 77 -14.45 8.85 -5.33
C PHE A 77 -14.14 7.65 -6.21
N LEU A 78 -12.93 7.59 -6.75
CA LEU A 78 -12.49 6.45 -7.57
C LEU A 78 -12.58 5.13 -6.80
N GLY A 79 -12.03 5.09 -5.59
CA GLY A 79 -12.05 3.88 -4.76
C GLY A 79 -13.48 3.45 -4.42
N SER A 80 -14.34 4.41 -4.09
CA SER A 80 -15.75 4.15 -3.78
C SER A 80 -16.50 3.58 -4.98
N ARG A 81 -16.23 4.07 -6.18
CA ARG A 81 -16.86 3.58 -7.41
C ARG A 81 -16.42 2.17 -7.75
N ILE A 82 -15.13 1.89 -7.63
CA ILE A 82 -14.61 0.54 -7.89
C ILE A 82 -15.19 -0.45 -6.88
N TRP A 83 -15.25 -0.07 -5.59
CA TRP A 83 -15.86 -0.90 -4.55
C TRP A 83 -17.33 -1.19 -4.85
N ARG A 84 -18.10 -0.16 -5.26
CA ARG A 84 -19.51 -0.31 -5.59
C ARG A 84 -19.71 -1.31 -6.74
N GLU A 85 -18.91 -1.21 -7.79
CA GLU A 85 -18.98 -2.14 -8.91
C GLU A 85 -18.60 -3.57 -8.50
N TYR A 86 -17.56 -3.70 -7.67
CA TYR A 86 -17.16 -4.99 -7.12
C TYR A 86 -18.29 -5.64 -6.35
N ARG A 87 -19.00 -4.89 -5.51
CA ARG A 87 -20.14 -5.38 -4.74
C ARG A 87 -21.32 -5.77 -5.63
N LYS A 88 -21.61 -4.97 -6.64
CA LYS A 88 -22.69 -5.23 -7.59
C LYS A 88 -22.47 -6.53 -8.37
N GLN A 89 -21.22 -6.85 -8.67
CA GLN A 89 -20.87 -8.06 -9.41
C GLN A 89 -20.70 -9.29 -8.51
N GLY A 90 -21.16 -9.22 -7.27
CA GLY A 90 -21.10 -10.32 -6.33
C GLY A 90 -19.76 -10.51 -5.65
N GLY A 91 -18.95 -9.45 -5.60
CA GLY A 91 -17.64 -9.49 -4.94
C GLY A 91 -17.72 -9.91 -3.47
N LYS A 92 -16.71 -10.66 -3.03
CA LYS A 92 -16.68 -11.23 -1.69
C LYS A 92 -16.57 -10.15 -0.61
N ARG A 93 -17.21 -10.38 0.53
CA ARG A 93 -17.24 -9.43 1.66
C ARG A 93 -15.91 -9.29 2.39
N ASN A 94 -14.95 -10.18 2.15
CA ASN A 94 -13.61 -10.08 2.75
C ASN A 94 -12.78 -8.92 2.18
N ARG A 95 -13.25 -8.28 1.10
CA ARG A 95 -12.63 -7.06 0.58
C ARG A 95 -13.46 -5.86 1.02
N ILE A 96 -12.84 -4.98 1.80
CA ILE A 96 -13.50 -3.86 2.43
C ILE A 96 -13.04 -2.54 1.78
N LEU A 97 -13.78 -1.48 2.02
CA LEU A 97 -13.53 -0.19 1.40
C LEU A 97 -12.08 0.31 1.52
N PRO A 98 -11.38 0.18 2.67
CA PRO A 98 -9.98 0.59 2.76
C PRO A 98 -9.07 0.01 1.68
N ASP A 99 -9.26 -1.26 1.29
CA ASP A 99 -8.46 -1.88 0.24
C ASP A 99 -8.57 -1.12 -1.09
N PHE A 100 -9.78 -0.66 -1.39
CA PHE A 100 -10.06 0.07 -2.63
C PHE A 100 -9.51 1.50 -2.57
N LEU A 101 -9.47 2.10 -1.40
CA LEU A 101 -8.91 3.43 -1.21
C LEU A 101 -7.39 3.42 -1.36
N ILE A 102 -6.73 2.38 -0.86
CA ILE A 102 -5.28 2.21 -1.02
C ILE A 102 -4.93 2.10 -2.51
N GLY A 103 -5.67 1.28 -3.26
CA GLY A 103 -5.47 1.15 -4.70
C GLY A 103 -5.71 2.44 -5.47
N ALA A 104 -6.79 3.15 -5.12
CA ALA A 104 -7.14 4.41 -5.76
C ALA A 104 -6.08 5.49 -5.53
N HIS A 105 -5.54 5.57 -4.31
CA HIS A 105 -4.45 6.49 -4.01
C HIS A 105 -3.23 6.19 -4.88
N ALA A 106 -2.80 4.94 -4.92
CA ALA A 106 -1.62 4.55 -5.68
C ALA A 106 -1.81 4.82 -7.19
N GLN A 107 -2.98 4.50 -7.73
CA GLN A 107 -3.25 4.71 -9.16
C GLN A 107 -3.21 6.19 -9.54
N THR A 108 -3.70 7.08 -8.67
CA THR A 108 -3.83 8.51 -8.99
C THR A 108 -2.59 9.32 -8.59
N ARG A 109 -1.79 8.87 -7.62
CA ARG A 109 -0.73 9.67 -7.00
C ARG A 109 0.66 9.05 -7.04
N ALA A 110 0.79 7.81 -7.51
CA ALA A 110 2.09 7.14 -7.57
C ALA A 110 2.32 6.52 -8.94
N ASN A 111 3.55 6.12 -9.19
CA ASN A 111 3.90 5.41 -10.42
C ASN A 111 3.63 3.91 -10.30
N ARG A 112 3.68 3.39 -9.06
CA ARG A 112 3.44 1.98 -8.79
C ARG A 112 3.06 1.75 -7.33
N LEU A 113 2.51 0.57 -7.06
CA LEU A 113 2.20 0.11 -5.71
C LEU A 113 3.01 -1.15 -5.40
N ILE A 114 3.70 -1.15 -4.28
CA ILE A 114 4.40 -2.34 -3.78
C ILE A 114 3.45 -3.06 -2.84
N SER A 115 3.05 -4.29 -3.19
CA SER A 115 2.05 -5.05 -2.43
C SER A 115 2.19 -6.54 -2.71
N ARG A 116 1.94 -7.36 -1.68
CA ARG A 116 1.82 -8.81 -1.86
C ARG A 116 0.44 -9.24 -2.39
N ASP A 117 -0.49 -8.30 -2.51
CA ASP A 117 -1.86 -8.57 -2.93
C ASP A 117 -2.10 -8.24 -4.41
N ARG A 118 -1.14 -8.60 -5.24
CA ARG A 118 -1.11 -8.27 -6.67
C ARG A 118 -2.36 -8.74 -7.41
N GLY A 119 -2.86 -9.94 -7.08
CA GLY A 119 -4.03 -10.49 -7.76
C GLY A 119 -5.29 -9.64 -7.57
N PHE A 120 -5.49 -9.13 -6.36
CA PHE A 120 -6.62 -8.25 -6.07
C PHE A 120 -6.54 -6.96 -6.90
N TYR A 121 -5.40 -6.28 -6.84
CA TYR A 121 -5.23 -5.00 -7.53
C TYR A 121 -5.27 -5.16 -9.04
N ARG A 122 -4.67 -6.20 -9.58
CA ARG A 122 -4.63 -6.43 -11.03
C ARG A 122 -6.03 -6.52 -11.63
N GLY A 123 -6.95 -7.19 -10.94
CA GLY A 123 -8.31 -7.37 -11.42
C GLY A 123 -9.16 -6.10 -11.36
N LEU A 124 -8.93 -5.25 -10.36
CA LEU A 124 -9.78 -4.10 -10.07
C LEU A 124 -9.17 -2.76 -10.48
N PHE A 125 -7.85 -2.70 -10.58
CA PHE A 125 -7.11 -1.50 -10.95
C PHE A 125 -6.17 -1.81 -12.12
N PRO A 126 -6.72 -2.04 -13.33
CA PRO A 126 -5.92 -2.49 -14.47
C PRO A 126 -4.84 -1.50 -14.90
N LYS A 127 -5.01 -0.21 -14.56
CA LYS A 127 -4.02 0.83 -14.88
C LYS A 127 -2.90 0.94 -13.85
N LEU A 128 -3.03 0.22 -12.74
CA LEU A 128 -2.06 0.29 -11.64
C LEU A 128 -0.93 -0.72 -11.87
N ASN A 129 0.30 -0.23 -11.80
CA ASN A 129 1.48 -1.10 -11.84
C ASN A 129 1.75 -1.59 -10.41
N VAL A 130 1.62 -2.90 -10.20
CA VAL A 130 1.81 -3.51 -8.87
C VAL A 130 3.08 -4.36 -8.88
N ILE A 131 3.96 -4.09 -7.91
CA ILE A 131 5.19 -4.84 -7.71
C ILE A 131 5.00 -5.73 -6.48
N ASP A 132 5.10 -7.04 -6.67
CA ASP A 132 4.95 -8.02 -5.58
C ASP A 132 6.35 -8.47 -5.12
N PRO A 133 6.75 -8.16 -3.86
CA PRO A 133 8.07 -8.57 -3.37
C PRO A 133 8.26 -10.08 -3.32
N SER A 134 7.18 -10.84 -3.11
CA SER A 134 7.25 -12.29 -2.99
C SER A 134 7.39 -12.98 -4.35
N ASN A 135 7.21 -12.26 -5.44
CA ASN A 135 7.21 -12.79 -6.80
C ASN A 135 8.32 -12.16 -7.63
N THR A 136 9.53 -12.17 -7.11
CA THR A 136 10.73 -11.55 -7.71
C THR A 136 11.53 -12.53 -8.57
N GLY A 137 10.86 -13.46 -9.14
CA GLY A 137 11.50 -14.40 -10.06
C GLY A 137 11.67 -13.85 -11.45
#